data_55a913a14ae2b42c86a8420ba689cd60
#
_entry.id   55a913a14ae2b42c86a8420ba689cd60
#
_cell.length_a   1.000
_cell.length_b   1.000
_cell.length_c   1.000
_cell.angle_alpha   90.00
_cell.angle_beta   90.00
_cell.angle_gamma   90.00
#
_symmetry.space_group_name_H-M   'P 1'
#
loop_
_entity.id
_entity.type
_entity.pdbx_description
1 polymer ?
#
loop_
_entity_poly.entity_id
_entity_poly.type
_entity_poly.pdbx_seq_one_letter_code
_entity_poly.pdbx_strand_id
1 'polypeptide(L)'
;FTIALALEQKLVDTNTIIENIPKKIRCSIHEITDMKEHPNNLSVEEILVRSSNVGSVLLAKKIGEENYKEFIKETNITQNPKIELEEVGVPHKLKWNKCKLETVSFGHGITTTPLQATALYAAMINGGKIVIPSLIKERKTKNPKSIISIDTSNKLRNILRKVVSSKDGTASLAD
;
A
#
# COMPACT_ATOMS: atom_id res chain seq x y z
N PHE A 1 0.62 -0.53 0.19
CA PHE A 1 1.47 -0.48 -1.02
C PHE A 1 2.93 -0.22 -0.66
N THR A 2 3.21 0.76 0.20
CA THR A 2 4.56 1.15 0.62
C THR A 2 5.38 -0.05 1.10
N ILE A 3 4.80 -0.85 2.01
CA ILE A 3 5.49 -2.04 2.53
C ILE A 3 5.67 -3.09 1.44
N ALA A 4 4.67 -3.28 0.56
CA ALA A 4 4.80 -4.19 -0.56
C ALA A 4 5.99 -3.83 -1.45
N LEU A 5 6.12 -2.56 -1.82
CA LEU A 5 7.20 -2.09 -2.66
C LEU A 5 8.57 -2.15 -1.97
N ALA A 6 8.63 -1.80 -0.67
CA ALA A 6 9.87 -1.90 0.09
C ALA A 6 10.39 -3.34 0.22
N LEU A 7 9.48 -4.31 0.41
CA LEU A 7 9.80 -5.74 0.43
C LEU A 7 10.21 -6.25 -0.97
N GLU A 8 9.48 -5.86 -2.01
CA GLU A 8 9.76 -6.28 -3.39
C GLU A 8 11.13 -5.82 -3.88
N GLN A 9 11.49 -4.58 -3.55
CA GLN A 9 12.81 -4.03 -3.86
C GLN A 9 13.93 -4.54 -2.92
N LYS A 10 13.59 -5.42 -1.96
CA LYS A 10 14.53 -5.97 -0.97
C LYS A 10 15.27 -4.89 -0.17
N LEU A 11 14.68 -3.73 -0.01
CA LEU A 11 15.22 -2.64 0.82
C LEU A 11 15.13 -2.96 2.31
N VAL A 12 14.17 -3.80 2.66
CA VAL A 12 13.87 -4.28 4.01
C VAL A 12 13.29 -5.70 3.95
N ASP A 13 13.30 -6.39 5.09
CA ASP A 13 12.46 -7.57 5.32
C ASP A 13 11.39 -7.27 6.39
N THR A 14 10.45 -8.18 6.59
CA THR A 14 9.34 -8.03 7.55
C THR A 14 9.82 -7.71 8.96
N ASN A 15 10.92 -8.31 9.38
CA ASN A 15 11.53 -8.15 10.72
C ASN A 15 12.56 -7.01 10.79
N THR A 16 12.83 -6.31 9.68
CA THR A 16 13.76 -5.17 9.70
C THR A 16 13.22 -4.09 10.63
N ILE A 17 14.02 -3.69 11.61
CA ILE A 17 13.65 -2.62 12.54
C ILE A 17 13.94 -1.27 11.90
N ILE A 18 12.94 -0.42 11.90
CA ILE A 18 13.07 1.00 11.61
C ILE A 18 13.24 1.71 12.95
N GLU A 19 14.42 2.24 13.15
CA GLU A 19 14.80 2.87 14.42
C GLU A 19 14.47 4.36 14.44
N ASN A 20 14.32 4.88 15.65
CA ASN A 20 14.14 6.31 15.92
C ASN A 20 12.99 6.94 15.12
N ILE A 21 11.85 6.23 15.03
CA ILE A 21 10.64 6.76 14.40
C ILE A 21 10.18 7.98 15.21
N PRO A 22 10.17 9.18 14.63
CA PRO A 22 9.78 10.38 15.35
C PRO A 22 8.27 10.40 15.62
N LYS A 23 7.81 11.08 16.64
CA LYS A 23 6.37 11.25 16.92
C LYS A 23 5.63 11.99 15.80
N LYS A 24 6.34 12.80 15.01
CA LYS A 24 5.81 13.53 13.87
C LYS A 24 6.85 13.82 12.81
N ILE A 25 6.40 13.90 11.57
CA ILE A 25 7.19 14.37 10.43
C ILE A 25 6.53 15.64 9.91
N ARG A 26 7.30 16.72 9.82
CA ARG A 26 6.82 17.96 9.21
C ARG A 26 7.10 17.95 7.70
N CYS A 27 6.05 18.18 6.92
CA CYS A 27 6.18 18.40 5.50
C CYS A 27 5.45 19.68 5.11
N SER A 28 6.22 20.71 4.70
CA SER A 28 5.71 22.08 4.50
C SER A 28 5.06 22.64 5.79
N ILE A 29 3.80 23.02 5.70
CA ILE A 29 3.00 23.55 6.84
C ILE A 29 2.25 22.45 7.60
N HIS A 30 2.24 21.21 7.07
CA HIS A 30 1.50 20.09 7.65
C HIS A 30 2.40 19.20 8.50
N GLU A 31 1.82 18.64 9.55
CA GLU A 31 2.46 17.63 10.38
C GLU A 31 1.78 16.28 10.11
N ILE A 32 2.59 15.25 9.91
CA ILE A 32 2.16 13.85 9.77
C ILE A 32 2.44 13.18 11.11
N THR A 33 1.39 12.60 11.69
CA THR A 33 1.43 11.91 12.98
C THR A 33 0.74 10.57 12.88
N ASP A 34 0.99 9.69 13.82
CA ASP A 34 0.24 8.45 13.98
C ASP A 34 -1.01 8.66 14.84
N MET A 35 -2.03 7.82 14.63
CA MET A 35 -3.28 7.91 15.40
C MET A 35 -3.12 7.38 16.83
N LYS A 36 -2.20 6.45 17.05
CA LYS A 36 -1.91 5.85 18.35
C LYS A 36 -0.42 5.97 18.65
N GLU A 37 -0.07 6.10 19.90
CA GLU A 37 1.32 6.04 20.34
C GLU A 37 1.89 4.63 20.07
N HIS A 38 3.15 4.59 19.72
CA HIS A 38 3.91 3.37 19.49
C HIS A 38 5.36 3.53 19.98
N PRO A 39 6.11 2.43 20.15
CA PRO A 39 7.55 2.49 20.43
C PRO A 39 8.31 3.26 19.34
N ASN A 40 9.44 3.86 19.70
CA ASN A 40 10.28 4.60 18.75
C ASN A 40 10.92 3.69 17.68
N ASN A 41 10.94 2.38 17.92
CA ASN A 41 11.46 1.39 16.98
C ASN A 41 10.33 0.42 16.65
N LEU A 42 10.05 0.24 15.37
CA LEU A 42 9.05 -0.71 14.86
C LEU A 42 9.67 -1.57 13.77
N SER A 43 9.33 -2.85 13.75
CA SER A 43 9.57 -3.67 12.57
C SER A 43 8.71 -3.22 11.39
N VAL A 44 9.10 -3.56 10.18
CA VAL A 44 8.32 -3.30 8.98
C VAL A 44 6.93 -3.92 9.08
N GLU A 45 6.83 -5.10 9.68
CA GLU A 45 5.55 -5.75 9.99
C GLU A 45 4.70 -4.88 10.94
N GLU A 46 5.28 -4.40 12.05
CA GLU A 46 4.55 -3.58 13.03
C GLU A 46 4.09 -2.25 12.45
N ILE A 47 4.84 -1.66 11.51
CA ILE A 47 4.41 -0.44 10.79
C ILE A 47 3.06 -0.69 10.09
N LEU A 48 2.86 -1.85 9.47
CA LEU A 48 1.57 -2.18 8.84
C LEU A 48 0.51 -2.55 9.86
N VAL A 49 0.83 -3.41 10.82
CA VAL A 49 -0.11 -3.89 11.85
C VAL A 49 -0.69 -2.74 12.67
N ARG A 50 0.15 -1.79 13.08
CA ARG A 50 -0.23 -0.60 13.86
C ARG A 50 -0.73 0.55 12.99
N SER A 51 -0.63 0.43 11.65
CA SER A 51 -0.99 1.49 10.69
C SER A 51 -0.22 2.79 10.94
N SER A 52 1.11 2.70 11.11
CA SER A 52 1.96 3.86 11.33
C SER A 52 2.12 4.68 10.05
N ASN A 53 1.60 5.90 10.06
CA ASN A 53 1.79 6.88 8.99
C ASN A 53 3.26 7.29 8.90
N VAL A 54 3.87 7.59 10.05
CA VAL A 54 5.26 8.06 10.16
C VAL A 54 6.22 6.97 9.68
N GLY A 55 6.01 5.71 10.12
CA GLY A 55 6.78 4.57 9.64
C GLY A 55 6.64 4.37 8.12
N SER A 56 5.44 4.53 7.58
CA SER A 56 5.19 4.45 6.13
C SER A 56 5.94 5.54 5.35
N VAL A 57 5.99 6.78 5.88
CA VAL A 57 6.77 7.88 5.29
C VAL A 57 8.25 7.55 5.25
N LEU A 58 8.82 7.02 6.34
CA LEU A 58 10.23 6.64 6.38
C LEU A 58 10.58 5.57 5.35
N LEU A 59 9.71 4.55 5.20
CA LEU A 59 9.87 3.53 4.17
C LEU A 59 9.76 4.11 2.76
N ALA A 60 8.79 5.00 2.50
CA ALA A 60 8.64 5.63 1.20
C ALA A 60 9.85 6.49 0.82
N LYS A 61 10.44 7.21 1.78
CA LYS A 61 11.70 7.95 1.56
C LYS A 61 12.87 7.01 1.22
N LYS A 62 12.91 5.82 1.81
CA LYS A 62 13.92 4.80 1.49
C LYS A 62 13.72 4.22 0.08
N ILE A 63 12.48 4.05 -0.36
CA ILE A 63 12.11 3.62 -1.72
C ILE A 63 12.51 4.68 -2.76
N GLY A 64 12.27 5.94 -2.44
CA GLY A 64 12.46 7.08 -3.33
C GLY A 64 11.24 7.38 -4.21
N GLU A 65 11.09 8.65 -4.58
CA GLU A 65 9.89 9.14 -5.26
C GLU A 65 9.70 8.52 -6.65
N GLU A 66 10.76 8.36 -7.43
CA GLU A 66 10.65 7.82 -8.79
C GLU A 66 10.21 6.36 -8.81
N ASN A 67 10.79 5.51 -7.97
CA ASN A 67 10.37 4.11 -7.83
C ASN A 67 8.92 4.01 -7.35
N TYR A 68 8.52 4.91 -6.46
CA TYR A 68 7.15 4.95 -5.95
C TYR A 68 6.14 5.37 -7.03
N LYS A 69 6.49 6.36 -7.86
CA LYS A 69 5.69 6.79 -9.01
C LYS A 69 5.49 5.67 -10.03
N GLU A 70 6.57 4.97 -10.36
CA GLU A 70 6.52 3.84 -11.29
C GLU A 70 5.59 2.74 -10.78
N PHE A 71 5.73 2.37 -9.51
CA PHE A 71 4.88 1.36 -8.88
C PHE A 71 3.40 1.77 -8.90
N ILE A 72 3.06 3.01 -8.53
CA ILE A 72 1.68 3.51 -8.61
C ILE A 72 1.13 3.43 -10.05
N LYS A 73 1.95 3.75 -11.04
CA LYS A 73 1.58 3.63 -12.45
C LYS A 73 1.34 2.17 -12.85
N GLU A 74 2.18 1.25 -12.43
CA GLU A 74 2.06 -0.18 -12.72
C GLU A 74 0.81 -0.81 -12.11
N THR A 75 0.41 -0.38 -10.93
CA THR A 75 -0.79 -0.88 -10.24
C THR A 75 -2.09 -0.42 -10.86
N ASN A 76 -2.08 0.59 -11.73
CA ASN A 76 -3.27 1.24 -12.31
C ASN A 76 -4.28 1.76 -11.27
N ILE A 77 -3.89 1.93 -10.01
CA ILE A 77 -4.83 2.28 -8.92
C ILE A 77 -5.50 3.64 -9.11
N THR A 78 -4.87 4.54 -9.86
CA THR A 78 -5.38 5.88 -10.18
C THR A 78 -5.98 5.98 -11.58
N GLN A 79 -6.12 4.85 -12.28
CA GLN A 79 -6.72 4.80 -13.61
C GLN A 79 -8.22 4.48 -13.52
N ASN A 80 -8.94 4.67 -14.61
CA ASN A 80 -10.32 4.23 -14.69
C ASN A 80 -10.40 2.70 -14.59
N PRO A 81 -11.35 2.15 -13.83
CA PRO A 81 -11.53 0.71 -13.78
C PRO A 81 -11.86 0.16 -15.18
N LYS A 82 -11.18 -0.92 -15.55
CA LYS A 82 -11.44 -1.65 -16.78
C LYS A 82 -12.49 -2.72 -16.51
N ILE A 83 -13.77 -2.36 -16.62
CA ILE A 83 -14.92 -3.23 -16.43
C ILE A 83 -15.95 -2.95 -17.55
N GLU A 84 -16.82 -3.91 -17.82
CA GLU A 84 -17.85 -3.84 -18.89
C GLU A 84 -19.06 -2.99 -18.46
N LEU A 85 -18.80 -1.77 -17.99
CA LEU A 85 -19.83 -0.76 -17.68
C LEU A 85 -19.51 0.53 -18.43
N GLU A 86 -20.53 1.18 -18.94
CA GLU A 86 -20.38 2.47 -19.61
C GLU A 86 -20.05 3.58 -18.60
N GLU A 87 -20.69 3.52 -17.43
CA GLU A 87 -20.48 4.48 -16.35
C GLU A 87 -19.57 3.89 -15.27
N VAL A 88 -18.39 4.48 -15.13
CA VAL A 88 -17.41 4.10 -14.11
C VAL A 88 -16.91 5.34 -13.36
N GLY A 89 -16.61 5.15 -12.08
CA GLY A 89 -15.98 6.21 -11.29
C GLY A 89 -14.60 6.56 -11.86
N VAL A 90 -14.32 7.85 -12.02
CA VAL A 90 -13.05 8.36 -12.55
C VAL A 90 -12.23 8.94 -11.40
N PRO A 91 -11.11 8.32 -11.01
CA PRO A 91 -10.22 8.88 -10.00
C PRO A 91 -9.61 10.21 -10.45
N HIS A 92 -9.42 11.14 -9.53
CA HIS A 92 -8.69 12.37 -9.83
C HIS A 92 -7.24 12.06 -10.20
N LYS A 93 -6.70 12.80 -11.17
CA LYS A 93 -5.30 12.67 -11.58
C LYS A 93 -4.38 12.96 -10.39
N LEU A 94 -3.49 12.03 -10.08
CA LEU A 94 -2.46 12.20 -9.08
C LEU A 94 -1.42 13.21 -9.57
N LYS A 95 -1.27 14.32 -8.84
CA LYS A 95 -0.27 15.35 -9.12
C LYS A 95 0.87 15.20 -8.12
N TRP A 96 2.09 15.01 -8.61
CA TRP A 96 3.29 14.92 -7.80
C TRP A 96 3.80 16.32 -7.51
N ASN A 97 3.58 16.77 -6.29
CA ASN A 97 4.02 18.06 -5.79
C ASN A 97 4.68 17.88 -4.41
N LYS A 98 5.05 18.97 -3.77
CA LYS A 98 5.66 18.94 -2.44
C LYS A 98 4.82 18.11 -1.46
N CYS A 99 5.46 17.23 -0.70
CA CYS A 99 4.86 16.31 0.26
C CYS A 99 4.00 15.18 -0.32
N LYS A 100 3.98 15.00 -1.64
CA LYS A 100 3.11 13.97 -2.23
C LYS A 100 3.59 12.56 -1.91
N LEU A 101 4.89 12.30 -1.95
CA LEU A 101 5.43 11.00 -1.57
C LEU A 101 5.04 10.65 -0.12
N GLU A 102 5.24 11.59 0.79
CA GLU A 102 4.92 11.39 2.19
C GLU A 102 3.43 11.06 2.39
N THR A 103 2.54 11.83 1.78
CA THR A 103 1.09 11.64 1.99
C THR A 103 0.58 10.37 1.31
N VAL A 104 1.01 10.06 0.10
CA VAL A 104 0.58 8.85 -0.62
C VAL A 104 1.09 7.58 0.07
N SER A 105 2.21 7.64 0.78
CA SER A 105 2.81 6.49 1.46
C SER A 105 1.88 5.82 2.48
N PHE A 106 0.98 6.57 3.10
CA PHE A 106 -0.04 6.05 4.02
C PHE A 106 -1.48 6.19 3.49
N GLY A 107 -1.63 6.47 2.19
CA GLY A 107 -2.94 6.47 1.51
C GLY A 107 -3.65 7.80 1.48
N HIS A 108 -3.02 8.91 1.87
CA HIS A 108 -3.62 10.24 1.82
C HIS A 108 -3.29 10.96 0.51
N GLY A 109 -4.27 11.70 -0.02
CA GLY A 109 -4.09 12.50 -1.25
C GLY A 109 -3.97 11.69 -2.54
N ILE A 110 -4.39 10.43 -2.52
CA ILE A 110 -4.60 9.57 -3.68
C ILE A 110 -6.09 9.26 -3.80
N THR A 111 -6.62 9.30 -5.02
CA THR A 111 -8.01 8.96 -5.31
C THR A 111 -8.06 7.68 -6.11
N THR A 112 -8.94 6.78 -5.71
CA THR A 112 -9.18 5.51 -6.38
C THR A 112 -10.65 5.13 -6.27
N THR A 113 -11.09 4.13 -7.00
CA THR A 113 -12.43 3.55 -6.82
C THR A 113 -12.37 2.33 -5.89
N PRO A 114 -13.45 1.97 -5.20
CA PRO A 114 -13.50 0.73 -4.41
C PRO A 114 -13.12 -0.50 -5.22
N LEU A 115 -13.52 -0.55 -6.48
CA LEU A 115 -13.20 -1.65 -7.39
C LEU A 115 -11.69 -1.75 -7.66
N GLN A 116 -11.03 -0.61 -7.95
CA GLN A 116 -9.59 -0.57 -8.16
C GLN A 116 -8.82 -0.94 -6.89
N ALA A 117 -9.25 -0.42 -5.74
CA ALA A 117 -8.64 -0.77 -4.45
C ALA A 117 -8.76 -2.27 -4.17
N THR A 118 -9.94 -2.86 -4.37
CA THR A 118 -10.16 -4.31 -4.18
C THR A 118 -9.32 -5.15 -5.13
N ALA A 119 -9.26 -4.77 -6.42
CA ALA A 119 -8.45 -5.48 -7.41
C ALA A 119 -6.95 -5.43 -7.06
N LEU A 120 -6.46 -4.29 -6.53
CA LEU A 120 -5.08 -4.18 -6.10
C LEU A 120 -4.79 -4.99 -4.83
N TYR A 121 -5.70 -4.97 -3.84
CA TYR A 121 -5.55 -5.85 -2.68
C TYR A 121 -5.53 -7.33 -3.10
N ALA A 122 -6.42 -7.74 -4.01
CA ALA A 122 -6.39 -9.09 -4.57
C ALA A 122 -5.03 -9.41 -5.23
N ALA A 123 -4.46 -8.48 -6.00
CA ALA A 123 -3.14 -8.65 -6.59
C ALA A 123 -2.04 -8.81 -5.54
N MET A 124 -2.11 -8.05 -4.43
CA MET A 124 -1.12 -8.14 -3.35
C MET A 124 -1.10 -9.53 -2.67
N ILE A 125 -2.22 -10.25 -2.65
CA ILE A 125 -2.36 -11.50 -1.89
C ILE A 125 -2.52 -12.75 -2.74
N ASN A 126 -2.56 -12.65 -4.07
CA ASN A 126 -2.75 -13.78 -5.00
C ASN A 126 -1.46 -14.24 -5.70
N GLY A 127 -0.29 -13.86 -5.19
CA GLY A 127 1.00 -14.10 -5.82
C GLY A 127 1.47 -12.96 -6.72
N GLY A 128 0.92 -11.76 -6.53
CA GLY A 128 1.33 -10.53 -7.23
C GLY A 128 0.63 -10.28 -8.57
N LYS A 129 -0.28 -11.12 -9.00
CA LYS A 129 -0.90 -11.06 -10.33
C LYS A 129 -2.02 -10.03 -10.39
N ILE A 130 -1.95 -9.11 -11.35
CA ILE A 130 -3.00 -8.11 -11.56
C ILE A 130 -4.33 -8.80 -11.83
N VAL A 131 -5.37 -8.34 -11.12
CA VAL A 131 -6.76 -8.76 -11.32
C VAL A 131 -7.47 -7.71 -12.16
N ILE A 132 -8.09 -8.13 -13.26
CA ILE A 132 -8.98 -7.29 -14.05
C ILE A 132 -10.41 -7.71 -13.70
N PRO A 133 -11.17 -6.86 -12.99
CA PRO A 133 -12.57 -7.15 -12.69
C PRO A 133 -13.40 -7.32 -13.96
N SER A 134 -14.38 -8.23 -13.94
CA SER A 134 -15.28 -8.46 -15.05
C SER A 134 -16.66 -8.88 -14.56
N LEU A 135 -17.69 -8.41 -15.25
CA LEU A 135 -19.08 -8.87 -15.09
C LEU A 135 -19.39 -10.09 -15.94
N ILE A 136 -18.52 -10.41 -16.90
CA ILE A 136 -18.68 -11.55 -17.78
C ILE A 136 -18.15 -12.79 -17.10
N LYS A 137 -19.04 -13.76 -16.87
CA LYS A 137 -18.69 -15.06 -16.30
C LYS A 137 -17.60 -15.74 -17.14
N GLU A 138 -16.64 -16.37 -16.45
CA GLU A 138 -15.53 -17.14 -17.07
C GLU A 138 -14.54 -16.33 -17.92
N ARG A 139 -14.60 -14.99 -17.90
CA ARG A 139 -13.56 -14.19 -18.52
C ARG A 139 -12.23 -14.41 -17.81
N LYS A 140 -11.29 -15.07 -18.49
CA LYS A 140 -9.93 -15.31 -17.98
C LYS A 140 -8.99 -14.23 -18.48
N THR A 141 -8.25 -13.60 -17.59
CA THR A 141 -7.11 -12.76 -17.97
C THR A 141 -5.98 -13.67 -18.46
N LYS A 142 -5.66 -13.62 -19.75
CA LYS A 142 -4.51 -14.34 -20.30
C LYS A 142 -3.22 -13.69 -19.83
N ASN A 143 -2.30 -14.46 -19.23
CA ASN A 143 -0.98 -14.02 -18.78
C ASN A 143 -1.01 -12.69 -17.97
N PRO A 144 -1.62 -12.67 -16.78
CA PRO A 144 -1.68 -11.45 -15.98
C PRO A 144 -0.27 -11.00 -15.59
N LYS A 145 0.03 -9.70 -15.76
CA LYS A 145 1.29 -9.11 -15.30
C LYS A 145 1.38 -9.26 -13.79
N SER A 146 2.54 -9.62 -13.27
CA SER A 146 2.83 -9.56 -11.84
C SER A 146 3.45 -8.22 -11.48
N ILE A 147 2.97 -7.62 -10.39
CA ILE A 147 3.46 -6.34 -9.85
C ILE A 147 4.36 -6.52 -8.63
N ILE A 148 4.29 -7.69 -8.01
CA ILE A 148 5.19 -8.15 -6.94
C ILE A 148 5.43 -9.65 -7.10
N SER A 149 6.48 -10.15 -6.47
CA SER A 149 6.82 -11.57 -6.42
C SER A 149 5.86 -12.38 -5.53
N ILE A 150 5.86 -13.70 -5.74
CA ILE A 150 5.11 -14.64 -4.88
C ILE A 150 5.61 -14.55 -3.43
N ASP A 151 6.92 -14.38 -3.22
CA ASP A 151 7.51 -14.25 -1.89
C ASP A 151 6.97 -13.00 -1.17
N THR A 152 7.02 -11.84 -1.81
CA THR A 152 6.44 -10.60 -1.27
C THR A 152 4.95 -10.75 -0.98
N SER A 153 4.19 -11.38 -1.88
CA SER A 153 2.76 -11.63 -1.68
C SER A 153 2.49 -12.50 -0.45
N ASN A 154 3.28 -13.56 -0.23
CA ASN A 154 3.15 -14.42 0.94
C ASN A 154 3.48 -13.68 2.24
N LYS A 155 4.55 -12.88 2.25
CA LYS A 155 4.89 -12.01 3.38
C LYS A 155 3.75 -11.06 3.73
N LEU A 156 3.16 -10.41 2.71
CA LEU A 156 2.03 -9.49 2.90
C LEU A 156 0.79 -10.19 3.48
N ARG A 157 0.45 -11.38 2.99
CA ARG A 157 -0.68 -12.17 3.54
C ARG A 157 -0.52 -12.43 5.04
N ASN A 158 0.68 -12.81 5.46
CA ASN A 158 0.98 -13.07 6.86
C ASN A 158 0.84 -11.79 7.72
N ILE A 159 1.36 -10.66 7.24
CA ILE A 159 1.25 -9.39 7.96
C ILE A 159 -0.21 -8.92 8.01
N LEU A 160 -0.94 -9.01 6.89
CA LEU A 160 -2.35 -8.61 6.82
C LEU A 160 -3.23 -9.45 7.74
N ARG A 161 -2.94 -10.75 7.93
CA ARG A 161 -3.64 -11.54 8.94
C ARG A 161 -3.41 -11.00 10.35
N LYS A 162 -2.19 -10.56 10.67
CA LYS A 162 -1.86 -9.98 11.97
C LYS A 162 -2.53 -8.63 12.22
N VAL A 163 -2.88 -7.86 11.18
CA VAL A 163 -3.69 -6.62 11.33
C VAL A 163 -5.03 -6.92 12.01
N VAL A 164 -5.58 -8.12 11.79
CA VAL A 164 -6.85 -8.57 12.37
C VAL A 164 -6.59 -9.33 13.68
N SER A 165 -5.69 -10.32 13.69
CA SER A 165 -5.53 -11.26 14.82
C SER A 165 -4.61 -10.76 15.95
N SER A 166 -3.85 -9.67 15.76
CA SER A 166 -2.97 -9.13 16.79
C SER A 166 -3.70 -8.14 17.71
N LYS A 167 -3.34 -8.11 18.99
CA LYS A 167 -3.82 -7.11 19.97
C LYS A 167 -3.51 -5.67 19.55
N ASP A 168 -2.39 -5.47 18.85
CA ASP A 168 -1.95 -4.18 18.33
C ASP A 168 -2.52 -3.88 16.95
N GLY A 169 -3.24 -4.84 16.36
CA GLY A 169 -3.85 -4.72 15.05
C GLY A 169 -4.99 -3.70 15.02
N THR A 170 -5.02 -2.90 13.96
CA THR A 170 -6.03 -1.84 13.81
C THR A 170 -7.40 -2.37 13.44
N ALA A 171 -7.50 -3.63 13.01
CA ALA A 171 -8.75 -4.29 12.63
C ALA A 171 -9.10 -5.49 13.55
N SER A 172 -8.65 -5.48 14.79
CA SER A 172 -8.89 -6.57 15.75
C SER A 172 -10.37 -6.84 16.07
N LEU A 173 -11.27 -5.92 15.79
CA LEU A 173 -12.71 -6.10 15.92
C LEU A 173 -13.35 -6.89 14.76
N ALA A 174 -12.59 -7.20 13.73
CA ALA A 174 -13.04 -7.93 12.54
C ALA A 174 -12.63 -9.42 12.55
N ASP A 175 -12.06 -9.91 13.67
CA ASP A 175 -11.63 -11.31 13.80
C ASP A 175 -12.79 -12.23 14.24
#